data_477914589bff304a07d6295cc39d7cae
#
_entry.id   477914589bff304a07d6295cc39d7cae
#
_cell.length_a   1.000
_cell.length_b   1.000
_cell.length_c   1.000
_cell.angle_alpha   90.00
_cell.angle_beta   90.00
_cell.angle_gamma   90.00
#
_symmetry.space_group_name_H-M   'P 1'
#
loop_
_entity.id
_entity.type
_entity.pdbx_description
1 polymer ?
#
loop_
_entity_poly.entity_id
_entity_poly.type
_entity_poly.pdbx_seq_one_letter_code
_entity_poly.pdbx_strand_id
1 'polypeptide(L)'
;VGSPQRIKILSGASGNTNEVLTNGLTTGGSLAVHASSFDADDNYIADVSVDWSVTGGIGTLTNSTGVNTTLLATTPGTGVISADHATLIDDATGTSPVSAGSLAFIKILEGPFGNTPEVTGVNLTADQSLTVHAAGFDANGNYLGDQTVSWSNTGTLSPAVSGSGTSITFNPTLAPASGRIIADHATATDDSTGTISVSTGAAQRVKVLSDPSGNTREVTTTGLTADHTQ
;
A
#
# COMPACT_ATOMS: atom_id res chain seq x y z
N VAL A 1 -2.53 42.36 -33.44
CA VAL A 1 -2.66 40.94 -33.07
C VAL A 1 -2.90 40.20 -34.39
N GLY A 2 -2.05 39.21 -34.67
CA GLY A 2 -2.14 38.35 -35.86
C GLY A 2 -3.20 37.28 -35.75
N SER A 3 -3.23 36.36 -36.73
CA SER A 3 -4.04 35.14 -36.63
C SER A 3 -3.42 34.14 -35.66
N PRO A 4 -4.24 33.32 -34.94
CA PRO A 4 -3.70 32.30 -34.04
C PRO A 4 -2.84 31.28 -34.82
N GLN A 5 -1.67 30.94 -34.28
CA GLN A 5 -0.70 30.02 -34.88
C GLN A 5 -0.38 28.82 -33.99
N ARG A 6 -0.34 29.03 -32.69
CA ARG A 6 0.01 28.00 -31.68
C ARG A 6 -0.79 28.14 -30.40
N ILE A 7 -0.81 27.08 -29.64
CA ILE A 7 -1.28 27.08 -28.25
C ILE A 7 -0.09 27.10 -27.29
N LYS A 8 -0.32 27.57 -26.06
CA LYS A 8 0.56 27.40 -24.92
C LYS A 8 -0.23 26.92 -23.72
N ILE A 9 0.37 26.05 -22.94
CA ILE A 9 -0.15 25.56 -21.67
C ILE A 9 0.32 26.50 -20.56
N LEU A 10 -0.63 27.20 -19.95
CA LEU A 10 -0.38 28.23 -18.94
C LEU A 10 -0.89 27.81 -17.56
N SER A 11 -0.34 28.43 -16.51
CA SER A 11 -0.77 28.22 -15.12
C SER A 11 -2.10 28.92 -14.77
N GLY A 12 -2.67 29.69 -15.68
CA GLY A 12 -3.95 30.40 -15.50
C GLY A 12 -4.51 30.92 -16.81
N ALA A 13 -5.72 31.44 -16.77
CA ALA A 13 -6.49 31.91 -17.92
C ALA A 13 -6.00 33.27 -18.48
N SER A 14 -6.51 33.62 -19.67
CA SER A 14 -6.37 34.93 -20.30
C SER A 14 -4.95 35.32 -20.71
N GLY A 15 -4.08 34.38 -21.00
CA GLY A 15 -2.71 34.61 -21.50
C GLY A 15 -1.80 35.40 -20.57
N ASN A 16 -2.23 35.70 -19.36
CA ASN A 16 -1.52 36.58 -18.42
C ASN A 16 -0.75 35.81 -17.33
N THR A 17 -0.40 34.58 -17.61
CA THR A 17 0.25 33.69 -16.64
C THR A 17 1.44 33.00 -17.26
N ASN A 18 2.26 32.37 -16.43
CA ASN A 18 3.45 31.68 -16.87
C ASN A 18 3.11 30.39 -17.61
N GLU A 19 3.86 30.11 -18.67
CA GLU A 19 3.88 28.81 -19.34
C GLU A 19 4.35 27.72 -18.37
N VAL A 20 3.63 26.60 -18.35
CA VAL A 20 3.93 25.47 -17.48
C VAL A 20 4.99 24.59 -18.13
N LEU A 21 6.25 24.80 -17.78
CA LEU A 21 7.38 24.04 -18.32
C LEU A 21 7.69 22.78 -17.51
N THR A 22 7.81 22.90 -16.19
CA THR A 22 8.09 21.77 -15.29
C THR A 22 7.47 22.03 -13.94
N ASN A 23 6.82 21.03 -13.35
CA ASN A 23 6.16 21.19 -12.06
C ASN A 23 6.29 19.93 -11.22
N GLY A 24 7.02 20.02 -10.10
CA GLY A 24 7.13 18.93 -9.13
C GLY A 24 5.87 18.81 -8.28
N LEU A 25 5.30 17.60 -8.21
CA LEU A 25 4.13 17.28 -7.40
C LEU A 25 4.44 16.16 -6.41
N THR A 26 3.58 16.03 -5.42
CA THR A 26 3.47 14.82 -4.62
C THR A 26 2.13 14.15 -4.89
N THR A 27 2.02 12.87 -4.67
CA THR A 27 0.73 12.15 -4.75
C THR A 27 -0.28 12.78 -3.79
N GLY A 28 -1.52 12.92 -4.24
CA GLY A 28 -2.54 13.73 -3.59
C GLY A 28 -2.53 15.22 -3.97
N GLY A 29 -1.47 15.70 -4.62
CA GLY A 29 -1.40 17.07 -5.15
C GLY A 29 -2.11 17.21 -6.50
N SER A 30 -2.30 18.46 -6.92
CA SER A 30 -2.95 18.79 -8.20
C SER A 30 -2.23 19.93 -8.93
N LEU A 31 -2.35 19.93 -10.27
CA LEU A 31 -1.84 20.97 -11.16
C LEU A 31 -2.95 21.38 -12.12
N ALA A 32 -3.46 22.60 -11.96
CA ALA A 32 -4.39 23.20 -12.92
C ALA A 32 -3.62 23.82 -14.08
N VAL A 33 -4.09 23.61 -15.32
CA VAL A 33 -3.52 24.16 -16.54
C VAL A 33 -4.60 24.71 -17.46
N HIS A 34 -4.25 25.71 -18.28
CA HIS A 34 -5.11 26.36 -19.23
C HIS A 34 -4.46 26.40 -20.60
N ALA A 35 -5.24 26.26 -21.67
CA ALA A 35 -4.78 26.41 -23.05
C ALA A 35 -5.18 27.78 -23.58
N SER A 36 -4.20 28.51 -24.07
CA SER A 36 -4.37 29.82 -24.70
C SER A 36 -3.70 29.85 -26.06
N SER A 37 -4.33 30.54 -27.03
CA SER A 37 -3.78 30.70 -28.39
C SER A 37 -3.00 32.03 -28.52
N PHE A 38 -1.92 31.93 -29.34
CA PHE A 38 -0.99 33.03 -29.59
C PHE A 38 -0.72 33.18 -31.10
N ASP A 39 -0.40 34.40 -31.55
CA ASP A 39 0.06 34.65 -32.91
C ASP A 39 1.56 34.31 -33.06
N ALA A 40 2.12 34.56 -34.26
CA ALA A 40 3.51 34.28 -34.57
C ALA A 40 4.50 35.11 -33.73
N ASP A 41 4.09 36.25 -33.24
CA ASP A 41 4.90 37.18 -32.43
C ASP A 41 4.67 37.02 -30.92
N ASP A 42 4.03 35.90 -30.50
CA ASP A 42 3.68 35.58 -29.08
C ASP A 42 2.66 36.52 -28.42
N ASN A 43 1.87 37.20 -29.22
CA ASN A 43 0.73 37.98 -28.64
C ASN A 43 -0.42 37.04 -28.33
N TYR A 44 -0.95 37.14 -27.11
CA TYR A 44 -2.15 36.40 -26.68
C TYR A 44 -3.36 36.82 -27.53
N ILE A 45 -4.16 35.85 -27.92
CA ILE A 45 -5.38 36.04 -28.70
C ILE A 45 -6.61 35.68 -27.88
N ALA A 46 -6.71 34.45 -27.41
CA ALA A 46 -7.86 33.96 -26.63
C ALA A 46 -7.52 32.62 -25.95
N ASP A 47 -8.23 32.28 -24.91
CA ASP A 47 -8.29 30.94 -24.39
C ASP A 47 -9.01 30.04 -25.40
N VAL A 48 -8.51 28.81 -25.59
CA VAL A 48 -8.94 27.91 -26.66
C VAL A 48 -9.21 26.50 -26.11
N SER A 49 -10.27 25.88 -26.64
CA SER A 49 -10.58 24.48 -26.28
C SER A 49 -9.65 23.54 -27.01
N VAL A 50 -9.07 22.57 -26.30
CA VAL A 50 -8.13 21.57 -26.79
C VAL A 50 -8.52 20.19 -26.29
N ASP A 51 -7.92 19.16 -26.86
CA ASP A 51 -7.93 17.79 -26.33
C ASP A 51 -6.71 17.63 -25.39
N TRP A 52 -7.00 17.25 -24.14
CA TRP A 52 -6.00 17.08 -23.09
C TRP A 52 -5.61 15.62 -22.93
N SER A 53 -4.34 15.37 -22.78
CA SER A 53 -3.82 14.05 -22.43
C SER A 53 -2.69 14.15 -21.39
N VAL A 54 -2.43 13.05 -20.67
CA VAL A 54 -1.33 12.92 -19.73
C VAL A 54 -0.61 11.60 -19.96
N THR A 55 0.73 11.64 -19.93
CA THR A 55 1.59 10.45 -20.07
C THR A 55 2.20 10.03 -18.74
N GLY A 56 2.92 8.90 -18.72
CA GLY A 56 3.70 8.45 -17.56
C GLY A 56 2.89 7.81 -16.42
N GLY A 57 1.57 7.73 -16.55
CA GLY A 57 0.72 7.09 -15.52
C GLY A 57 0.71 7.81 -14.18
N ILE A 58 1.10 9.08 -14.12
CA ILE A 58 1.30 9.86 -12.89
C ILE A 58 -0.01 10.32 -12.23
N GLY A 59 -1.14 10.15 -12.90
CA GLY A 59 -2.45 10.58 -12.39
C GLY A 59 -3.50 10.66 -13.48
N THR A 60 -4.59 11.36 -13.18
CA THR A 60 -5.73 11.54 -14.09
C THR A 60 -6.06 13.01 -14.30
N LEU A 61 -6.59 13.35 -15.47
CA LEU A 61 -7.08 14.68 -15.77
C LEU A 61 -8.58 14.79 -15.43
N THR A 62 -9.01 15.93 -14.92
CA THR A 62 -10.42 16.20 -14.60
C THR A 62 -11.28 16.29 -15.86
N ASN A 63 -10.71 16.81 -16.95
CA ASN A 63 -11.35 16.93 -18.25
C ASN A 63 -10.40 16.47 -19.35
N SER A 64 -10.90 15.73 -20.32
CA SER A 64 -10.15 15.36 -21.53
C SER A 64 -10.27 16.39 -22.66
N THR A 65 -11.20 17.36 -22.56
CA THR A 65 -11.41 18.42 -23.55
C THR A 65 -11.79 19.72 -22.83
N GLY A 66 -11.47 20.85 -23.44
CA GLY A 66 -11.87 22.17 -22.93
C GLY A 66 -10.71 23.16 -22.84
N VAL A 67 -10.99 24.37 -22.36
CA VAL A 67 -9.99 25.43 -22.20
C VAL A 67 -9.05 25.21 -21.01
N ASN A 68 -9.40 24.31 -20.11
CA ASN A 68 -8.59 23.97 -18.93
C ASN A 68 -8.78 22.51 -18.51
N THR A 69 -7.84 22.02 -17.75
CA THR A 69 -7.93 20.75 -17.02
C THR A 69 -7.11 20.83 -15.74
N THR A 70 -7.27 19.85 -14.87
CA THR A 70 -6.44 19.68 -13.67
C THR A 70 -5.90 18.26 -13.62
N LEU A 71 -4.58 18.12 -13.54
CA LEU A 71 -3.95 16.85 -13.21
C LEU A 71 -4.13 16.58 -11.71
N LEU A 72 -4.69 15.44 -11.37
CA LEU A 72 -4.73 14.88 -10.02
C LEU A 72 -3.63 13.81 -9.94
N ALA A 73 -2.55 14.12 -9.22
CA ALA A 73 -1.39 13.22 -9.10
C ALA A 73 -1.69 12.08 -8.12
N THR A 74 -1.61 10.82 -8.58
CA THR A 74 -1.93 9.64 -7.77
C THR A 74 -0.79 8.64 -7.64
N THR A 75 0.13 8.63 -8.60
CA THR A 75 1.18 7.62 -8.69
C THR A 75 2.54 8.28 -8.87
N PRO A 76 3.57 7.90 -8.11
CA PRO A 76 4.93 8.40 -8.29
C PRO A 76 5.49 8.04 -9.68
N GLY A 77 6.19 8.99 -10.29
CA GLY A 77 6.75 8.80 -11.62
C GLY A 77 7.04 10.13 -12.30
N THR A 78 7.18 10.11 -13.62
CA THR A 78 7.36 11.30 -14.45
C THR A 78 6.39 11.26 -15.61
N GLY A 79 5.80 12.40 -15.95
CA GLY A 79 4.85 12.50 -17.05
C GLY A 79 4.82 13.88 -17.68
N VAL A 80 4.02 14.03 -18.72
CA VAL A 80 3.83 15.26 -19.50
C VAL A 80 2.32 15.44 -19.71
N ILE A 81 1.82 16.66 -19.56
CA ILE A 81 0.45 17.05 -19.97
C ILE A 81 0.59 17.64 -21.38
N SER A 82 -0.25 17.17 -22.30
CA SER A 82 -0.30 17.65 -23.68
C SER A 82 -1.65 18.25 -24.00
N ALA A 83 -1.63 19.30 -24.79
CA ALA A 83 -2.78 19.99 -25.35
C ALA A 83 -2.72 19.91 -26.88
N ASP A 84 -3.71 19.26 -27.49
CA ASP A 84 -3.82 19.04 -28.93
C ASP A 84 -4.95 19.88 -29.49
N HIS A 85 -4.70 20.64 -30.55
CA HIS A 85 -5.69 21.48 -31.21
C HIS A 85 -5.72 21.19 -32.73
N ALA A 86 -6.91 21.02 -33.27
CA ALA A 86 -7.14 20.55 -34.63
C ALA A 86 -6.40 21.33 -35.75
N THR A 87 -6.03 22.59 -35.51
CA THR A 87 -5.49 23.50 -36.56
C THR A 87 -4.31 24.38 -36.11
N LEU A 88 -4.03 24.46 -34.81
CA LEU A 88 -2.91 25.25 -34.28
C LEU A 88 -1.74 24.29 -33.94
N ILE A 89 -0.55 24.84 -33.80
CA ILE A 89 0.59 24.07 -33.28
C ILE A 89 0.31 23.71 -31.83
N ASP A 90 0.38 22.42 -31.54
CA ASP A 90 0.16 21.84 -30.23
C ASP A 90 1.24 22.24 -29.21
N ASP A 91 0.92 22.05 -27.92
CA ASP A 91 1.85 22.28 -26.84
C ASP A 91 1.84 21.15 -25.81
N ALA A 92 2.93 21.04 -25.08
CA ALA A 92 3.07 20.10 -23.99
C ALA A 92 3.90 20.73 -22.86
N THR A 93 3.52 20.45 -21.63
CA THR A 93 4.36 20.82 -20.47
C THR A 93 5.73 20.15 -20.58
N GLY A 94 6.70 20.67 -19.88
CA GLY A 94 7.90 19.91 -19.59
C GLY A 94 7.59 18.70 -18.69
N THR A 95 8.60 17.91 -18.40
CA THR A 95 8.48 16.74 -17.53
C THR A 95 8.05 17.15 -16.13
N SER A 96 6.95 16.62 -15.67
CA SER A 96 6.41 16.80 -14.31
C SER A 96 6.72 15.57 -13.45
N PRO A 97 7.70 15.65 -12.54
CA PRO A 97 7.97 14.58 -11.58
C PRO A 97 6.90 14.57 -10.49
N VAL A 98 6.40 13.39 -10.17
CA VAL A 98 5.50 13.13 -9.03
C VAL A 98 6.24 12.24 -8.04
N SER A 99 6.38 12.72 -6.81
CA SER A 99 6.93 11.96 -5.68
C SER A 99 5.80 11.30 -4.88
N ALA A 100 6.11 10.21 -4.18
CA ALA A 100 5.16 9.64 -3.21
C ALA A 100 4.83 10.65 -2.10
N GLY A 101 3.63 10.55 -1.56
CA GLY A 101 3.17 11.33 -0.41
C GLY A 101 3.82 10.87 0.90
N SER A 102 3.42 11.47 2.02
CA SER A 102 3.85 11.04 3.34
C SER A 102 3.18 9.72 3.74
N LEU A 103 3.84 8.98 4.64
CA LEU A 103 3.32 7.75 5.23
C LEU A 103 1.95 8.01 5.87
N ALA A 104 0.94 7.24 5.46
CA ALA A 104 -0.43 7.37 5.93
C ALA A 104 -0.91 6.14 6.70
N PHE A 105 -0.61 4.94 6.23
CA PHE A 105 -1.05 3.70 6.87
C PHE A 105 -0.07 2.55 6.67
N ILE A 106 -0.19 1.56 7.54
CA ILE A 106 0.54 0.29 7.47
C ILE A 106 -0.38 -0.79 6.89
N LYS A 107 0.22 -1.78 6.23
CA LYS A 107 -0.41 -3.07 5.91
C LYS A 107 0.49 -4.21 6.34
N ILE A 108 -0.14 -5.26 6.89
CA ILE A 108 0.55 -6.51 7.22
C ILE A 108 0.48 -7.45 6.01
N LEU A 109 1.63 -7.73 5.42
CA LEU A 109 1.77 -8.49 4.19
C LEU A 109 2.47 -9.84 4.43
N GLU A 110 2.25 -10.79 3.51
CA GLU A 110 2.90 -12.12 3.51
C GLU A 110 4.40 -12.08 3.22
N GLY A 111 4.89 -10.95 2.67
CA GLY A 111 6.31 -10.78 2.33
C GLY A 111 6.70 -9.31 2.26
N PRO A 112 8.01 -9.02 2.09
CA PRO A 112 8.55 -7.66 2.02
C PRO A 112 8.20 -6.96 0.70
N PHE A 113 8.58 -5.66 0.61
CA PHE A 113 8.53 -4.82 -0.60
C PHE A 113 7.15 -4.43 -1.11
N GLY A 114 6.10 -4.54 -0.31
CA GLY A 114 4.78 -3.95 -0.60
C GLY A 114 3.98 -4.57 -1.75
N ASN A 115 4.48 -5.62 -2.39
CA ASN A 115 3.86 -6.25 -3.56
C ASN A 115 3.30 -7.66 -3.30
N THR A 116 3.28 -8.10 -2.06
CA THR A 116 2.71 -9.38 -1.64
C THR A 116 1.30 -9.20 -1.10
N PRO A 117 0.48 -10.26 -1.07
CA PRO A 117 -0.86 -10.19 -0.52
C PRO A 117 -0.89 -9.72 0.95
N GLU A 118 -1.95 -9.01 1.31
CA GLU A 118 -2.28 -8.68 2.69
C GLU A 118 -2.74 -9.92 3.45
N VAL A 119 -2.31 -10.07 4.69
CA VAL A 119 -2.66 -11.21 5.55
C VAL A 119 -4.07 -11.05 6.09
N THR A 120 -5.07 -11.47 5.30
CA THR A 120 -6.50 -11.35 5.64
C THR A 120 -7.04 -12.49 6.50
N GLY A 121 -6.27 -13.56 6.70
CA GLY A 121 -6.58 -14.69 7.57
C GLY A 121 -5.71 -15.90 7.25
N VAL A 122 -5.34 -16.67 8.27
CA VAL A 122 -4.44 -17.83 8.11
C VAL A 122 -4.88 -18.98 9.00
N ASN A 123 -4.87 -20.19 8.45
CA ASN A 123 -5.01 -21.44 9.22
C ASN A 123 -3.65 -22.11 9.34
N LEU A 124 -3.21 -22.32 10.56
CA LEU A 124 -1.94 -22.96 10.91
C LEU A 124 -2.17 -24.22 11.74
N THR A 125 -1.18 -25.11 11.71
CA THR A 125 -1.02 -26.11 12.78
C THR A 125 0.06 -25.62 13.76
N ALA A 126 0.09 -26.20 14.96
CA ALA A 126 1.11 -25.87 15.95
C ALA A 126 2.57 -26.21 15.52
N ASP A 127 2.73 -26.92 14.40
CA ASP A 127 4.03 -27.28 13.83
C ASP A 127 4.48 -26.34 12.70
N GLN A 128 3.68 -25.32 12.37
CA GLN A 128 3.96 -24.36 11.29
C GLN A 128 4.36 -23.00 11.87
N SER A 129 4.99 -22.16 11.04
CA SER A 129 5.32 -20.78 11.37
C SER A 129 4.68 -19.83 10.37
N LEU A 130 4.43 -18.60 10.82
CA LEU A 130 3.95 -17.50 10.01
C LEU A 130 4.90 -16.30 10.17
N THR A 131 5.51 -15.87 9.08
CA THR A 131 6.25 -14.61 9.05
C THR A 131 5.39 -13.56 8.35
N VAL A 132 5.28 -12.39 8.96
CA VAL A 132 4.54 -11.25 8.41
C VAL A 132 5.43 -10.01 8.38
N HIS A 133 5.14 -9.10 7.44
CA HIS A 133 5.91 -7.89 7.19
C HIS A 133 5.01 -6.66 7.29
N ALA A 134 5.53 -5.57 7.87
CA ALA A 134 4.84 -4.28 7.95
C ALA A 134 5.30 -3.38 6.81
N ALA A 135 4.43 -3.16 5.84
CA ALA A 135 4.66 -2.27 4.70
C ALA A 135 3.93 -0.94 4.91
N GLY A 136 4.62 0.17 4.62
CA GLY A 136 4.05 1.52 4.71
C GLY A 136 3.58 2.02 3.36
N PHE A 137 2.49 2.76 3.38
CA PHE A 137 1.86 3.33 2.19
C PHE A 137 1.46 4.79 2.41
N ASP A 138 1.47 5.58 1.34
CA ASP A 138 0.86 6.91 1.36
C ASP A 138 -0.68 6.83 1.26
N ALA A 139 -1.36 7.97 1.33
CA ALA A 139 -2.83 8.04 1.28
C ALA A 139 -3.43 7.54 -0.05
N ASN A 140 -2.64 7.46 -1.12
CA ASN A 140 -3.04 6.95 -2.42
C ASN A 140 -2.70 5.47 -2.63
N GLY A 141 -2.12 4.83 -1.61
CA GLY A 141 -1.73 3.41 -1.66
C GLY A 141 -0.39 3.13 -2.34
N ASN A 142 0.46 4.14 -2.49
CA ASN A 142 1.81 3.95 -3.02
C ASN A 142 2.74 3.47 -1.90
N TYR A 143 3.48 2.41 -2.17
CA TYR A 143 4.42 1.81 -1.23
C TYR A 143 5.60 2.75 -0.93
N LEU A 144 5.91 2.91 0.35
CA LEU A 144 6.96 3.81 0.87
C LEU A 144 8.13 3.07 1.54
N GLY A 145 8.11 1.76 1.50
CA GLY A 145 9.10 0.93 2.19
C GLY A 145 8.52 0.17 3.37
N ASP A 146 9.24 -0.86 3.81
CA ASP A 146 8.90 -1.60 5.02
C ASP A 146 9.14 -0.71 6.24
N GLN A 147 8.20 -0.73 7.20
CA GLN A 147 8.18 0.17 8.35
C GLN A 147 8.48 -0.58 9.64
N THR A 148 9.20 0.08 10.54
CA THR A 148 9.39 -0.45 11.89
C THR A 148 8.15 -0.16 12.71
N VAL A 149 7.51 -1.22 13.21
CA VAL A 149 6.30 -1.18 14.04
C VAL A 149 6.54 -1.89 15.38
N SER A 150 5.67 -1.65 16.34
CA SER A 150 5.55 -2.47 17.54
C SER A 150 4.58 -3.62 17.26
N TRP A 151 5.05 -4.85 17.45
CA TRP A 151 4.25 -6.05 17.22
C TRP A 151 3.56 -6.53 18.49
N SER A 152 2.31 -6.90 18.38
CA SER A 152 1.53 -7.53 19.44
C SER A 152 0.53 -8.53 18.86
N ASN A 153 -0.19 -9.25 19.72
CA ASN A 153 -1.28 -10.12 19.30
C ASN A 153 -2.48 -10.05 20.23
N THR A 154 -3.62 -10.47 19.72
CA THR A 154 -4.86 -10.64 20.48
C THR A 154 -5.26 -12.11 20.61
N GLY A 155 -6.30 -12.36 21.36
CA GLY A 155 -6.90 -13.70 21.49
C GLY A 155 -6.06 -14.65 22.35
N THR A 156 -6.04 -15.91 21.93
CA THR A 156 -5.37 -17.01 22.65
C THR A 156 -4.07 -17.47 21.96
N LEU A 157 -3.55 -16.68 21.01
CA LEU A 157 -2.29 -17.00 20.34
C LEU A 157 -1.14 -17.06 21.34
N SER A 158 -0.35 -18.14 21.29
CA SER A 158 0.79 -18.41 22.18
C SER A 158 1.95 -18.99 21.37
N PRO A 159 3.20 -18.54 21.61
CA PRO A 159 3.61 -17.51 22.57
C PRO A 159 3.06 -16.13 22.20
N ALA A 160 3.06 -15.20 23.15
CA ALA A 160 2.71 -13.82 22.87
C ALA A 160 3.67 -13.23 21.82
N VAL A 161 3.12 -12.59 20.79
CA VAL A 161 3.88 -11.83 19.81
C VAL A 161 4.26 -10.50 20.45
N SER A 162 5.54 -10.16 20.48
CA SER A 162 6.04 -8.91 21.03
C SER A 162 7.40 -8.55 20.41
N GLY A 163 7.69 -7.26 20.36
CA GLY A 163 8.94 -6.73 19.83
C GLY A 163 8.70 -5.60 18.83
N SER A 164 9.74 -5.10 18.21
CA SER A 164 9.67 -4.11 17.15
C SER A 164 10.53 -4.50 15.96
N GLY A 165 10.12 -4.06 14.78
CA GLY A 165 10.84 -4.34 13.54
C GLY A 165 9.93 -4.27 12.33
N THR A 166 10.49 -4.48 11.14
CA THR A 166 9.77 -4.48 9.88
C THR A 166 9.07 -5.82 9.60
N SER A 167 9.36 -6.86 10.39
CA SER A 167 8.74 -8.18 10.28
C SER A 167 8.75 -8.90 11.62
N ILE A 168 7.88 -9.88 11.77
CA ILE A 168 7.84 -10.79 12.92
C ILE A 168 7.48 -12.20 12.46
N THR A 169 8.06 -13.22 13.13
CA THR A 169 7.71 -14.61 12.92
C THR A 169 6.97 -15.14 14.14
N PHE A 170 5.76 -15.62 13.93
CA PHE A 170 4.97 -16.32 14.93
C PHE A 170 5.12 -17.82 14.79
N ASN A 171 5.54 -18.49 15.86
CA ASN A 171 5.67 -19.94 15.97
C ASN A 171 4.69 -20.42 17.03
N PRO A 172 3.50 -20.88 16.69
CA PRO A 172 2.49 -21.28 17.66
C PRO A 172 2.93 -22.48 18.49
N THR A 173 2.62 -22.44 19.80
CA THR A 173 2.91 -23.53 20.74
C THR A 173 1.66 -24.05 21.43
N LEU A 174 0.53 -23.38 21.24
CA LEU A 174 -0.79 -23.74 21.81
C LEU A 174 -1.79 -24.02 20.70
N ALA A 175 -2.50 -25.13 20.82
CA ALA A 175 -3.64 -25.48 19.96
C ALA A 175 -4.74 -26.19 20.77
N PRO A 176 -6.04 -25.91 20.52
CA PRO A 176 -6.53 -24.90 19.60
C PRO A 176 -6.28 -23.47 20.12
N ALA A 177 -6.02 -22.54 19.22
CA ALA A 177 -5.86 -21.13 19.54
C ALA A 177 -6.35 -20.25 18.38
N SER A 178 -6.74 -19.00 18.66
CA SER A 178 -7.07 -18.04 17.62
C SER A 178 -6.80 -16.60 18.08
N GLY A 179 -6.58 -15.71 17.12
CA GLY A 179 -6.32 -14.30 17.39
C GLY A 179 -5.88 -13.56 16.15
N ARG A 180 -5.25 -12.40 16.34
CA ARG A 180 -4.69 -11.55 15.28
C ARG A 180 -3.32 -11.06 15.71
N ILE A 181 -2.43 -10.82 14.75
CA ILE A 181 -1.19 -10.06 14.94
C ILE A 181 -1.47 -8.61 14.59
N ILE A 182 -0.96 -7.69 15.39
CA ILE A 182 -1.14 -6.25 15.26
C ILE A 182 0.21 -5.61 14.98
N ALA A 183 0.23 -4.68 14.03
CA ALA A 183 1.35 -3.79 13.72
C ALA A 183 0.97 -2.37 14.13
N ASP A 184 1.52 -1.88 15.22
CA ASP A 184 1.28 -0.53 15.78
C ASP A 184 2.44 0.39 15.36
N HIS A 185 2.12 1.47 14.62
CA HIS A 185 3.08 2.46 14.16
C HIS A 185 2.85 3.80 14.83
N ALA A 186 3.92 4.49 15.23
CA ALA A 186 3.85 5.71 16.05
C ALA A 186 3.02 6.86 15.44
N THR A 187 2.86 6.93 14.13
CA THR A 187 2.24 8.08 13.44
C THR A 187 1.30 7.72 12.28
N ALA A 188 1.44 6.53 11.71
CA ALA A 188 0.57 6.06 10.63
C ALA A 188 -0.60 5.26 11.20
N THR A 189 -1.65 5.07 10.41
CA THR A 189 -2.74 4.18 10.78
C THR A 189 -2.24 2.75 10.89
N ASP A 190 -2.52 2.11 12.01
CA ASP A 190 -2.13 0.74 12.33
C ASP A 190 -2.89 -0.29 11.50
N ASP A 191 -2.35 -1.51 11.51
CA ASP A 191 -3.01 -2.65 10.86
C ASP A 191 -3.02 -3.89 11.76
N SER A 192 -3.96 -4.80 11.46
CA SER A 192 -4.01 -6.13 12.07
C SER A 192 -4.33 -7.19 11.03
N THR A 193 -3.68 -8.35 11.15
CA THR A 193 -4.05 -9.50 10.31
C THR A 193 -5.53 -9.82 10.43
N GLY A 194 -6.08 -10.57 9.48
CA GLY A 194 -7.30 -11.31 9.70
C GLY A 194 -7.13 -12.36 10.82
N THR A 195 -8.13 -13.17 11.03
CA THR A 195 -8.06 -14.21 12.07
C THR A 195 -7.03 -15.27 11.73
N ILE A 196 -6.09 -15.49 12.66
CA ILE A 196 -5.17 -16.62 12.65
C ILE A 196 -5.81 -17.71 13.51
N SER A 197 -6.02 -18.88 12.92
CA SER A 197 -6.54 -20.07 13.61
C SER A 197 -5.46 -21.13 13.70
N VAL A 198 -5.16 -21.60 14.90
CA VAL A 198 -4.14 -22.65 15.14
C VAL A 198 -4.84 -23.92 15.55
N SER A 199 -4.62 -24.99 14.80
CA SER A 199 -5.08 -26.34 15.08
C SER A 199 -3.93 -27.23 15.56
N THR A 200 -4.25 -28.38 16.14
CA THR A 200 -3.24 -29.38 16.52
C THR A 200 -2.51 -29.88 15.27
N GLY A 201 -1.19 -30.06 15.37
CA GLY A 201 -0.39 -30.72 14.37
C GLY A 201 -0.62 -32.23 14.32
N ALA A 202 0.16 -32.91 13.47
CA ALA A 202 0.13 -34.36 13.39
C ALA A 202 0.66 -35.00 14.67
N ALA A 203 0.07 -36.12 15.07
CA ALA A 203 0.57 -36.88 16.21
C ALA A 203 2.00 -37.39 15.97
N GLN A 204 2.94 -36.94 16.80
CA GLN A 204 4.37 -37.32 16.69
C GLN A 204 4.77 -38.46 17.62
N ARG A 205 3.99 -38.69 18.68
CA ARG A 205 4.29 -39.74 19.65
C ARG A 205 3.04 -40.25 20.35
N VAL A 206 3.11 -41.47 20.81
CA VAL A 206 2.10 -42.11 21.68
C VAL A 206 2.68 -42.25 23.07
N LYS A 207 1.87 -41.95 24.08
CA LYS A 207 2.20 -42.17 25.49
C LYS A 207 1.22 -43.11 26.11
N VAL A 208 1.69 -44.00 26.99
CA VAL A 208 0.86 -44.84 27.84
C VAL A 208 0.55 -44.09 29.11
N LEU A 209 -0.72 -43.81 29.34
CA LEU A 209 -1.22 -43.03 30.49
C LEU A 209 -1.97 -43.90 31.46
N SER A 210 -1.95 -43.52 32.72
CA SER A 210 -2.68 -44.23 33.79
C SER A 210 -4.21 -44.06 33.76
N ASP A 211 -4.71 -43.12 32.89
CA ASP A 211 -6.14 -42.73 32.82
C ASP A 211 -6.48 -42.29 31.40
N PRO A 212 -7.70 -42.50 30.89
CA PRO A 212 -8.09 -42.19 29.50
C PRO A 212 -8.21 -40.72 29.14
N SER A 213 -8.20 -39.79 30.07
CA SER A 213 -8.43 -38.36 29.82
C SER A 213 -7.28 -37.58 29.17
N GLY A 214 -6.14 -38.22 28.92
CA GLY A 214 -4.97 -37.58 28.26
C GLY A 214 -4.20 -36.57 29.11
N ASN A 215 -4.73 -36.16 30.24
CA ASN A 215 -4.15 -35.19 31.18
C ASN A 215 -3.53 -35.81 32.42
N THR A 216 -3.10 -37.02 32.32
CA THR A 216 -2.69 -37.82 33.43
C THR A 216 -1.24 -38.24 33.38
N ARG A 217 -0.74 -38.79 34.44
CA ARG A 217 0.64 -39.16 34.61
C ARG A 217 1.05 -40.26 33.62
N GLU A 218 2.12 -40.03 32.87
CA GLU A 218 2.72 -41.03 32.03
C GLU A 218 3.21 -42.25 32.86
N VAL A 219 2.85 -43.43 32.43
CA VAL A 219 3.31 -44.68 33.07
C VAL A 219 4.72 -44.94 32.60
N THR A 220 5.72 -44.50 33.37
CA THR A 220 7.14 -44.65 33.03
C THR A 220 7.74 -45.90 33.65
N THR A 221 7.30 -46.27 34.86
CA THR A 221 7.72 -47.50 35.55
C THR A 221 6.66 -47.84 36.61
N THR A 222 6.07 -49.00 36.54
CA THR A 222 5.24 -49.56 37.63
C THR A 222 5.84 -50.87 38.09
N GLY A 223 6.19 -50.94 39.37
CA GLY A 223 6.49 -52.24 40.02
C GLY A 223 5.17 -53.01 40.20
N LEU A 224 4.81 -53.84 39.26
CA LEU A 224 3.71 -54.78 39.43
C LEU A 224 4.24 -56.02 40.14
N THR A 225 3.59 -56.38 41.26
CA THR A 225 3.79 -57.69 41.89
C THR A 225 2.72 -58.64 41.36
N ALA A 226 2.97 -59.93 41.34
CA ALA A 226 2.06 -60.95 40.80
C ALA A 226 0.69 -60.99 41.48
N ASP A 227 0.55 -60.31 42.64
CA ASP A 227 -0.68 -60.30 43.44
C ASP A 227 -1.43 -58.93 43.35
N HIS A 228 -1.01 -58.03 42.48
CA HIS A 228 -1.64 -56.71 42.35
C HIS A 228 -2.52 -56.66 41.10
N THR A 229 -3.81 -56.81 41.32
CA THR A 229 -4.83 -56.44 40.31
C THR A 229 -5.11 -54.92 40.41
N GLN A 230 -4.86 -54.21 39.36
CA GLN A 230 -5.36 -52.83 39.19
C GLN A 230 -6.75 -52.83 38.61
#